data_b0118bb1bb73d1f63b2a7ed475172791
#
_entry.id   b0118bb1bb73d1f63b2a7ed475172791
#
_cell.length_a   1.000
_cell.length_b   1.000
_cell.length_c   1.000
_cell.angle_alpha   90.00
_cell.angle_beta   90.00
_cell.angle_gamma   90.00
#
_symmetry.space_group_name_H-M   'P 1'
#
loop_
_entity.id
_entity.type
_entity.pdbx_description
1 polymer ?
#
loop_
_entity_poly.entity_id
_entity_poly.type
_entity_poly.pdbx_seq_one_letter_code
_entity_poly.pdbx_strand_id
1 'polypeptide(L)'
;MAIIQSGGAAGTALLIDPTFAAARVAMRPVDTLGWNSVGAATGNVSALVINNTAFSFRNFASNPIIVRRVGVGFITTTAFTAPQQISFGLLVARSFTASDSGGTAIAFTGNNCKHRTSLGTPTSIDCRIASTTALTSGTRVVDANTVAMQAGWSGVAGTTIAPGLNNLLGHDAGDYPIILQQNEGLLIVNLTAMGAGGSGITYIAAEFAEASAF
;
A
#
# COMPACT_ATOMS: atom_id res chain seq x y z
N MET A 1 11.87 37.91 18.86
CA MET A 1 11.30 36.92 17.94
C MET A 1 12.47 36.35 17.14
N ALA A 2 12.78 35.08 17.35
CA ALA A 2 13.88 34.42 16.62
C ALA A 2 13.31 33.89 15.30
N ILE A 3 13.85 34.35 14.18
CA ILE A 3 13.52 33.82 12.86
C ILE A 3 14.56 32.75 12.54
N ILE A 4 14.15 31.50 12.48
CA ILE A 4 15.00 30.40 12.02
C ILE A 4 14.86 30.38 10.48
N GLN A 5 15.91 30.78 9.79
CA GLN A 5 15.98 30.68 8.33
C GLN A 5 16.82 29.44 7.96
N SER A 6 16.33 28.62 7.05
CA SER A 6 17.17 27.64 6.40
C SER A 6 18.13 28.36 5.46
N GLY A 7 19.43 28.07 5.58
CA GLY A 7 20.49 28.82 4.91
C GLY A 7 20.38 28.85 3.39
N GLY A 8 20.33 30.04 2.83
CA GLY A 8 20.33 30.36 1.40
C GLY A 8 19.77 31.75 1.17
N ALA A 9 20.18 32.43 0.12
CA ALA A 9 19.78 33.81 -0.19
C ALA A 9 18.25 34.01 -0.40
N ALA A 10 17.48 32.93 -0.45
CA ALA A 10 16.03 32.91 -0.55
C ALA A 10 15.40 31.96 0.48
N GLY A 11 15.93 31.90 1.70
CA GLY A 11 15.48 30.99 2.74
C GLY A 11 13.98 31.07 3.02
N THR A 12 13.31 29.93 3.02
CA THR A 12 11.91 29.82 3.39
C THR A 12 11.78 30.02 4.90
N ALA A 13 11.01 30.97 5.35
CA ALA A 13 10.73 31.17 6.77
C ALA A 13 10.00 29.97 7.35
N LEU A 14 10.43 29.50 8.51
CA LEU A 14 9.67 28.50 9.26
C LEU A 14 8.38 29.16 9.76
N LEU A 15 7.23 28.61 9.35
CA LEU A 15 5.94 29.04 9.85
C LEU A 15 5.75 28.57 11.30
N ILE A 16 5.67 29.53 12.21
CA ILE A 16 5.35 29.27 13.62
C ILE A 16 3.86 29.50 13.80
N ASP A 17 3.18 28.52 14.38
CA ASP A 17 1.78 28.68 14.78
C ASP A 17 1.71 29.72 15.91
N PRO A 18 1.02 30.87 15.70
CA PRO A 18 0.97 31.95 16.69
C PRO A 18 0.22 31.56 17.97
N THR A 19 -0.66 30.55 17.89
CA THR A 19 -1.47 30.11 19.04
C THR A 19 -0.70 29.18 19.95
N PHE A 20 0.09 28.29 19.38
CA PHE A 20 0.81 27.27 20.15
C PHE A 20 2.31 27.53 20.22
N ALA A 21 2.82 28.59 19.62
CA ALA A 21 4.23 28.92 19.52
C ALA A 21 5.10 27.73 19.02
N ALA A 22 4.50 26.85 18.24
CA ALA A 22 5.11 25.62 17.74
C ALA A 22 5.45 25.74 16.26
N ALA A 23 6.57 25.17 15.87
CA ALA A 23 6.93 25.04 14.46
C ALA A 23 5.94 24.10 13.77
N ARG A 24 5.32 24.53 12.70
CA ARG A 24 4.51 23.66 11.86
C ARG A 24 5.43 22.84 10.98
N VAL A 25 5.70 21.62 11.40
CA VAL A 25 6.39 20.61 10.59
C VAL A 25 5.33 19.69 10.03
N ALA A 26 5.04 19.81 8.73
CA ALA A 26 4.21 18.84 8.04
C ALA A 26 5.14 17.89 7.28
N MET A 27 4.99 16.59 7.50
CA MET A 27 5.64 15.59 6.66
C MET A 27 5.00 15.64 5.28
N ARG A 28 5.61 16.38 4.39
CA ARG A 28 5.21 16.44 2.98
C ARG A 28 6.40 16.00 2.14
N PRO A 29 6.16 15.29 1.04
CA PRO A 29 7.21 15.07 0.05
C PRO A 29 7.82 16.39 -0.36
N VAL A 30 9.14 16.42 -0.44
CA VAL A 30 9.92 17.66 -0.68
C VAL A 30 9.87 18.06 -2.15
N ASP A 31 9.49 17.15 -3.03
CA ASP A 31 9.43 17.34 -4.47
C ASP A 31 8.01 17.52 -5.01
N THR A 32 7.91 17.64 -6.33
CA THR A 32 6.67 17.88 -7.05
C THR A 32 5.78 16.66 -7.24
N LEU A 33 6.23 15.45 -6.85
CA LEU A 33 5.48 14.21 -7.09
C LEU A 33 4.26 14.09 -6.19
N GLY A 34 4.35 14.56 -4.94
CA GLY A 34 3.22 14.62 -4.00
C GLY A 34 2.52 13.28 -3.77
N TRP A 35 1.33 13.35 -3.20
CA TRP A 35 0.54 12.18 -2.85
C TRP A 35 -0.21 11.59 -4.04
N ASN A 36 -0.21 10.27 -4.08
CA ASN A 36 -0.91 9.44 -5.04
C ASN A 36 -1.67 8.33 -4.31
N SER A 37 -2.70 7.78 -4.93
CA SER A 37 -3.37 6.59 -4.43
C SER A 37 -3.60 5.60 -5.55
N VAL A 38 -3.58 4.34 -5.19
CA VAL A 38 -4.00 3.23 -6.04
C VAL A 38 -5.14 2.49 -5.37
N GLY A 39 -6.20 2.27 -6.12
CA GLY A 39 -7.28 1.36 -5.74
C GLY A 39 -7.39 0.27 -6.80
N ALA A 40 -7.44 -0.98 -6.38
CA ALA A 40 -7.54 -2.11 -7.28
C ALA A 40 -8.32 -3.27 -6.63
N ALA A 41 -8.85 -4.14 -7.46
CA ALA A 41 -9.53 -5.36 -7.04
C ALA A 41 -8.92 -6.56 -7.75
N THR A 42 -8.76 -7.66 -7.05
CA THR A 42 -8.43 -8.93 -7.69
C THR A 42 -9.57 -9.35 -8.61
N GLY A 43 -9.32 -10.29 -9.50
CA GLY A 43 -10.41 -11.10 -10.02
C GLY A 43 -11.03 -11.98 -8.92
N ASN A 44 -11.88 -12.89 -9.32
CA ASN A 44 -12.49 -13.83 -8.39
C ASN A 44 -11.47 -14.91 -8.00
N VAL A 45 -10.81 -14.73 -6.87
CA VAL A 45 -9.74 -15.65 -6.40
C VAL A 45 -10.33 -16.80 -5.60
N SER A 46 -9.75 -17.98 -5.77
CA SER A 46 -10.08 -19.19 -5.03
C SER A 46 -8.81 -19.96 -4.64
N ALA A 47 -8.94 -20.83 -3.66
CA ALA A 47 -7.88 -21.77 -3.26
C ALA A 47 -6.51 -21.11 -2.95
N LEU A 48 -6.50 -19.86 -2.45
CA LEU A 48 -5.26 -19.23 -2.00
C LEU A 48 -4.73 -20.00 -0.78
N VAL A 49 -3.48 -20.39 -0.83
CA VAL A 49 -2.77 -20.97 0.32
C VAL A 49 -2.12 -19.88 1.16
N ILE A 50 -1.63 -20.24 2.33
CA ILE A 50 -0.91 -19.32 3.23
C ILE A 50 0.26 -18.69 2.47
N ASN A 51 0.47 -17.40 2.69
CA ASN A 51 1.50 -16.55 2.07
C ASN A 51 1.34 -16.31 0.56
N ASN A 52 0.20 -16.71 -0.02
CA ASN A 52 -0.08 -16.29 -1.38
C ASN A 52 -0.25 -14.77 -1.46
N THR A 53 0.41 -14.16 -2.43
CA THR A 53 0.41 -12.72 -2.63
C THR A 53 -0.78 -12.29 -3.48
N ALA A 54 -1.64 -11.45 -2.92
CA ALA A 54 -2.76 -10.84 -3.61
C ALA A 54 -2.39 -9.51 -4.26
N PHE A 55 -1.46 -8.77 -3.65
CA PHE A 55 -1.01 -7.46 -4.10
C PHE A 55 0.47 -7.28 -3.81
N SER A 56 1.15 -6.66 -4.75
CA SER A 56 2.58 -6.38 -4.69
C SER A 56 2.83 -4.95 -5.13
N PHE A 57 3.61 -4.22 -4.33
CA PHE A 57 4.01 -2.85 -4.55
C PHE A 57 5.51 -2.76 -4.33
N ARG A 58 6.28 -2.51 -5.38
CA ARG A 58 7.75 -2.49 -5.35
C ARG A 58 8.27 -1.13 -5.71
N ASN A 59 9.24 -0.63 -4.97
CA ASN A 59 10.10 0.48 -5.37
C ASN A 59 11.33 -0.07 -6.12
N PHE A 60 11.45 0.20 -7.41
CA PHE A 60 12.58 -0.29 -8.21
C PHE A 60 13.63 0.80 -8.51
N ALA A 61 13.35 2.06 -8.21
CA ALA A 61 14.26 3.19 -8.45
C ALA A 61 14.81 3.79 -7.14
N SER A 62 15.69 4.76 -7.27
CA SER A 62 16.41 5.35 -6.14
C SER A 62 15.57 6.28 -5.25
N ASN A 63 14.49 6.83 -5.79
CA ASN A 63 13.62 7.72 -5.03
C ASN A 63 12.89 6.94 -3.92
N PRO A 64 12.93 7.37 -2.66
CA PRO A 64 12.18 6.72 -1.60
C PRO A 64 10.67 6.88 -1.79
N ILE A 65 9.92 5.85 -1.44
CA ILE A 65 8.46 5.86 -1.44
C ILE A 65 7.97 5.94 -0.01
N ILE A 66 7.17 6.94 0.29
CA ILE A 66 6.53 7.13 1.59
C ILE A 66 5.13 6.54 1.50
N VAL A 67 4.84 5.48 2.26
CA VAL A 67 3.52 4.84 2.29
C VAL A 67 2.77 5.26 3.53
N ARG A 68 1.64 5.93 3.35
CA ARG A 68 0.84 6.49 4.43
C ARG A 68 -0.32 5.58 4.84
N ARG A 69 -0.97 4.97 3.87
CA ARG A 69 -2.14 4.15 4.09
C ARG A 69 -2.13 2.92 3.19
N VAL A 70 -2.54 1.81 3.76
CA VAL A 70 -2.86 0.59 3.03
C VAL A 70 -4.16 0.03 3.58
N GLY A 71 -5.13 -0.21 2.73
CA GLY A 71 -6.43 -0.79 3.10
C GLY A 71 -6.67 -2.09 2.34
N VAL A 72 -7.40 -3.01 2.98
CA VAL A 72 -7.87 -4.25 2.38
C VAL A 72 -9.33 -4.52 2.74
N GLY A 73 -10.07 -5.05 1.79
CA GLY A 73 -11.41 -5.57 1.98
C GLY A 73 -11.58 -6.86 1.19
N PHE A 74 -12.54 -7.68 1.56
CA PHE A 74 -12.84 -8.93 0.86
C PHE A 74 -14.35 -9.14 0.77
N ILE A 75 -14.82 -9.57 -0.38
CA ILE A 75 -16.22 -9.97 -0.59
C ILE A 75 -16.24 -11.39 -1.10
N THR A 76 -16.97 -12.26 -0.42
CA THR A 76 -17.22 -13.63 -0.86
C THR A 76 -18.20 -13.62 -2.03
N THR A 77 -17.78 -14.13 -3.16
CA THR A 77 -18.63 -14.25 -4.38
C THR A 77 -19.27 -15.61 -4.50
N THR A 78 -18.57 -16.66 -4.07
CA THR A 78 -19.08 -18.02 -3.97
C THR A 78 -18.91 -18.52 -2.56
N ALA A 79 -19.97 -19.08 -1.98
CA ALA A 79 -19.93 -19.59 -0.62
C ALA A 79 -18.90 -20.72 -0.46
N PHE A 80 -18.22 -20.70 0.67
CA PHE A 80 -17.34 -21.79 1.08
C PHE A 80 -18.17 -22.98 1.56
N THR A 81 -17.62 -24.20 1.45
CA THR A 81 -18.29 -25.43 1.91
C THR A 81 -18.59 -25.36 3.41
N ALA A 82 -17.75 -24.70 4.19
CA ALA A 82 -17.95 -24.40 5.60
C ALA A 82 -17.50 -22.97 5.90
N PRO A 83 -18.07 -22.32 6.92
CA PRO A 83 -17.58 -21.02 7.38
C PRO A 83 -16.11 -21.09 7.74
N GLN A 84 -15.34 -20.10 7.32
CA GLN A 84 -13.90 -20.08 7.56
C GLN A 84 -13.40 -18.67 7.84
N GLN A 85 -12.25 -18.58 8.45
CA GLN A 85 -11.53 -17.33 8.60
C GLN A 85 -10.85 -16.99 7.27
N ILE A 86 -11.01 -15.74 6.85
CA ILE A 86 -10.22 -15.12 5.79
C ILE A 86 -9.37 -14.05 6.47
N SER A 87 -8.08 -14.06 6.23
CA SER A 87 -7.17 -13.09 6.85
C SER A 87 -6.09 -12.65 5.88
N PHE A 88 -5.78 -11.37 5.94
CA PHE A 88 -4.76 -10.72 5.13
C PHE A 88 -3.71 -10.09 6.03
N GLY A 89 -2.46 -10.17 5.61
CA GLY A 89 -1.33 -9.52 6.26
C GLY A 89 -0.62 -8.55 5.32
N LEU A 90 -0.13 -7.46 5.89
CA LEU A 90 0.78 -6.54 5.25
C LEU A 90 2.21 -6.92 5.64
N LEU A 91 3.02 -7.25 4.66
CA LEU A 91 4.43 -7.60 4.82
C LEU A 91 5.32 -6.61 4.08
N VAL A 92 6.49 -6.34 4.65
CA VAL A 92 7.54 -5.61 3.95
C VAL A 92 8.45 -6.60 3.24
N ALA A 93 8.73 -6.32 1.98
CA ALA A 93 9.68 -7.08 1.18
C ALA A 93 11.00 -6.31 1.07
N ARG A 94 12.09 -7.01 1.35
CA ARG A 94 13.47 -6.52 1.24
C ARG A 94 14.16 -7.19 0.06
N SER A 95 15.21 -6.57 -0.45
CA SER A 95 15.96 -7.11 -1.61
C SER A 95 15.04 -7.49 -2.78
N PHE A 96 14.01 -6.70 -3.01
CA PHE A 96 12.99 -6.92 -4.03
C PHE A 96 13.52 -6.50 -5.40
N THR A 97 14.45 -7.30 -5.94
CA THR A 97 15.21 -6.96 -7.15
C THR A 97 14.52 -7.38 -8.45
N ALA A 98 13.62 -8.36 -8.40
CA ALA A 98 12.77 -8.73 -9.53
C ALA A 98 11.30 -8.69 -9.12
N SER A 99 10.49 -7.99 -9.90
CA SER A 99 9.05 -7.82 -9.65
C SER A 99 8.31 -9.15 -9.66
N ASP A 100 7.22 -9.21 -8.91
CA ASP A 100 6.27 -10.30 -9.01
C ASP A 100 5.70 -10.36 -10.43
N SER A 101 5.22 -11.52 -10.83
CA SER A 101 4.63 -11.74 -12.14
C SER A 101 3.23 -12.36 -12.03
N GLY A 102 2.57 -12.51 -13.15
CA GLY A 102 1.16 -12.89 -13.20
C GLY A 102 0.25 -11.72 -12.81
N GLY A 103 -1.04 -11.98 -12.67
CA GLY A 103 -2.03 -10.97 -12.35
C GLY A 103 -2.08 -9.81 -13.35
N THR A 104 -2.53 -8.66 -12.86
CA THR A 104 -2.64 -7.42 -13.63
C THR A 104 -1.66 -6.37 -13.11
N ALA A 105 -0.85 -5.81 -14.00
CA ALA A 105 -0.02 -4.66 -13.69
C ALA A 105 -0.88 -3.40 -13.60
N ILE A 106 -0.65 -2.57 -12.60
CA ILE A 106 -1.33 -1.29 -12.41
C ILE A 106 -0.40 -0.19 -12.94
N ALA A 107 -0.82 0.46 -14.01
CA ALA A 107 -0.01 1.49 -14.65
C ALA A 107 -0.30 2.88 -14.03
N PHE A 108 0.76 3.57 -13.66
CA PHE A 108 0.73 4.97 -13.25
C PHE A 108 1.02 5.86 -14.47
N THR A 109 0.01 6.18 -15.25
CA THR A 109 0.15 6.95 -16.49
C THR A 109 -0.77 8.16 -16.50
N GLY A 110 -0.34 9.24 -17.12
CA GLY A 110 -1.14 10.46 -17.20
C GLY A 110 -1.48 11.00 -15.81
N ASN A 111 -2.78 11.17 -15.54
CA ASN A 111 -3.29 11.67 -14.27
C ASN A 111 -3.84 10.55 -13.36
N ASN A 112 -3.65 9.27 -13.76
CA ASN A 112 -4.10 8.15 -12.96
C ASN A 112 -3.41 8.15 -11.59
N CYS A 113 -4.20 7.91 -10.56
CA CYS A 113 -3.73 7.80 -9.18
C CYS A 113 -3.23 9.10 -8.52
N LYS A 114 -3.17 10.22 -9.22
CA LYS A 114 -2.71 11.49 -8.66
C LYS A 114 -3.79 12.18 -7.85
N HIS A 115 -3.43 12.74 -6.69
CA HIS A 115 -4.32 13.61 -5.92
C HIS A 115 -4.43 15.02 -6.51
N ARG A 116 -3.45 15.43 -7.31
CA ARG A 116 -3.45 16.71 -8.05
C ARG A 116 -2.89 16.50 -9.45
N THR A 117 -3.58 17.00 -10.46
CA THR A 117 -3.17 16.87 -11.87
C THR A 117 -1.83 17.55 -12.17
N SER A 118 -1.47 18.58 -11.40
CA SER A 118 -0.19 19.29 -11.56
C SER A 118 1.02 18.53 -10.99
N LEU A 119 0.82 17.40 -10.32
CA LEU A 119 1.91 16.61 -9.78
C LEU A 119 2.56 15.73 -10.87
N GLY A 120 3.83 15.39 -10.67
CA GLY A 120 4.54 14.42 -11.50
C GLY A 120 3.88 13.04 -11.48
N THR A 121 4.16 12.24 -12.49
CA THR A 121 3.72 10.83 -12.51
C THR A 121 4.74 9.99 -11.76
N PRO A 122 4.33 9.11 -10.82
CA PRO A 122 5.27 8.21 -10.16
C PRO A 122 5.99 7.32 -11.18
N THR A 123 7.31 7.24 -11.09
CA THR A 123 8.15 6.49 -12.03
C THR A 123 8.94 5.36 -11.38
N SER A 124 8.94 5.30 -10.05
CA SER A 124 9.73 4.36 -9.26
C SER A 124 9.00 3.09 -8.86
N ILE A 125 7.75 2.92 -9.27
CA ILE A 125 6.85 1.92 -8.70
C ILE A 125 6.45 0.88 -9.75
N ASP A 126 6.61 -0.40 -9.39
CA ASP A 126 5.91 -1.51 -10.03
C ASP A 126 4.83 -2.03 -9.07
N CYS A 127 3.59 -1.98 -9.51
CA CYS A 127 2.43 -2.35 -8.72
C CYS A 127 1.61 -3.41 -9.45
N ARG A 128 1.26 -4.50 -8.75
CA ARG A 128 0.52 -5.62 -9.34
C ARG A 128 -0.56 -6.12 -8.40
N ILE A 129 -1.64 -6.59 -8.99
CA ILE A 129 -2.73 -7.23 -8.28
C ILE A 129 -3.02 -8.61 -8.89
N ALA A 130 -3.30 -9.58 -8.05
CA ALA A 130 -3.70 -10.92 -8.47
C ALA A 130 -4.95 -10.87 -9.37
N SER A 131 -5.02 -11.74 -10.36
CA SER A 131 -6.23 -11.92 -11.18
C SER A 131 -7.16 -12.96 -10.54
N THR A 132 -7.11 -14.20 -10.99
CA THR A 132 -7.88 -15.31 -10.41
C THR A 132 -7.03 -16.24 -9.54
N THR A 133 -5.72 -16.09 -9.63
CA THR A 133 -4.72 -16.82 -8.85
C THR A 133 -3.77 -15.83 -8.20
N ALA A 134 -3.05 -16.27 -7.17
CA ALA A 134 -2.00 -15.47 -6.54
C ALA A 134 -0.95 -14.99 -7.54
N LEU A 135 -0.28 -13.89 -7.19
CA LEU A 135 0.91 -13.46 -7.92
C LEU A 135 2.04 -14.51 -7.76
N THR A 136 2.81 -14.70 -8.83
CA THR A 136 4.04 -15.48 -8.78
C THR A 136 5.15 -14.60 -8.21
N SER A 137 5.79 -15.06 -7.15
CA SER A 137 6.83 -14.32 -6.46
C SER A 137 8.03 -14.04 -7.35
N GLY A 138 8.47 -12.79 -7.37
CA GLY A 138 9.74 -12.37 -7.93
C GLY A 138 10.91 -12.66 -6.97
N THR A 139 12.04 -12.01 -7.20
CA THR A 139 13.21 -12.13 -6.31
C THR A 139 13.10 -11.14 -5.18
N ARG A 140 12.79 -11.63 -3.98
CA ARG A 140 12.65 -10.81 -2.78
C ARG A 140 12.87 -11.62 -1.51
N VAL A 141 13.21 -10.93 -0.42
CA VAL A 141 13.18 -11.45 0.95
C VAL A 141 12.03 -10.76 1.67
N VAL A 142 11.17 -11.52 2.32
CA VAL A 142 10.00 -10.99 3.03
C VAL A 142 10.27 -11.05 4.53
N ASP A 143 9.92 -9.97 5.23
CA ASP A 143 10.02 -9.93 6.69
C ASP A 143 9.15 -11.04 7.30
N ALA A 144 9.65 -11.68 8.35
CA ALA A 144 8.97 -12.83 8.97
C ALA A 144 7.62 -12.46 9.62
N ASN A 145 7.49 -11.21 10.07
CA ASN A 145 6.31 -10.73 10.77
C ASN A 145 5.53 -9.73 9.92
N THR A 146 4.21 -9.82 9.99
CA THR A 146 3.32 -8.82 9.39
C THR A 146 3.41 -7.49 10.15
N VAL A 147 3.44 -6.40 9.41
CA VAL A 147 3.32 -5.04 9.97
C VAL A 147 1.90 -4.80 10.50
N ALA A 148 0.92 -5.34 9.78
CA ALA A 148 -0.50 -5.24 10.14
C ALA A 148 -1.28 -6.44 9.58
N MET A 149 -2.43 -6.73 10.16
CA MET A 149 -3.29 -7.81 9.71
C MET A 149 -4.77 -7.44 9.83
N GLN A 150 -5.58 -8.06 9.00
CA GLN A 150 -7.03 -8.00 9.02
C GLN A 150 -7.59 -9.40 8.88
N ALA A 151 -8.58 -9.73 9.70
CA ALA A 151 -9.26 -11.02 9.65
C ALA A 151 -10.77 -10.87 9.82
N GLY A 152 -11.50 -11.84 9.28
CA GLY A 152 -12.94 -11.95 9.45
C GLY A 152 -13.43 -13.34 9.06
N TRP A 153 -14.70 -13.62 9.30
CA TRP A 153 -15.34 -14.89 8.96
C TRP A 153 -16.15 -14.76 7.68
N SER A 154 -16.08 -15.76 6.84
CA SER A 154 -16.85 -15.88 5.62
C SER A 154 -17.34 -17.31 5.43
N GLY A 155 -18.56 -17.43 4.96
CA GLY A 155 -19.16 -18.72 4.63
C GLY A 155 -20.25 -18.61 3.57
N VAL A 156 -20.88 -17.46 3.45
CA VAL A 156 -22.03 -17.22 2.54
C VAL A 156 -21.62 -16.23 1.46
N ALA A 157 -22.10 -16.43 0.24
CA ALA A 157 -21.92 -15.46 -0.86
C ALA A 157 -22.52 -14.10 -0.46
N GLY A 158 -21.83 -13.03 -0.83
CA GLY A 158 -22.18 -11.66 -0.44
C GLY A 158 -21.69 -11.26 0.96
N THR A 159 -21.10 -12.17 1.73
CA THR A 159 -20.49 -11.81 3.02
C THR A 159 -19.25 -10.94 2.77
N THR A 160 -19.26 -9.79 3.40
CA THR A 160 -18.14 -8.85 3.34
C THR A 160 -17.31 -8.96 4.61
N ILE A 161 -16.03 -9.21 4.45
CA ILE A 161 -15.07 -9.07 5.53
C ILE A 161 -14.55 -7.64 5.47
N ALA A 162 -14.75 -6.90 6.54
CA ALA A 162 -14.49 -5.48 6.58
C ALA A 162 -15.33 -4.71 5.56
N PRO A 163 -16.59 -4.36 5.87
CA PRO A 163 -17.40 -3.49 5.02
C PRO A 163 -16.66 -2.15 4.84
N GLY A 164 -16.26 -1.89 3.61
CA GLY A 164 -15.30 -0.83 3.29
C GLY A 164 -13.85 -1.31 3.36
N LEU A 165 -12.94 -0.48 2.85
CA LEU A 165 -11.51 -0.72 2.96
C LEU A 165 -11.07 -0.44 4.41
N ASN A 166 -10.83 -1.48 5.19
CA ASN A 166 -10.21 -1.29 6.50
C ASN A 166 -8.74 -0.94 6.33
N ASN A 167 -8.32 0.06 7.06
CA ASN A 167 -6.92 0.43 7.07
C ASN A 167 -6.11 -0.67 7.74
N LEU A 168 -5.33 -1.43 6.96
CA LEU A 168 -4.26 -2.25 7.48
C LEU A 168 -3.16 -1.38 8.07
N LEU A 169 -2.88 -0.28 7.39
CA LEU A 169 -1.93 0.73 7.80
C LEU A 169 -2.61 2.09 7.61
N GLY A 170 -2.57 2.94 8.60
CA GLY A 170 -3.01 4.32 8.52
C GLY A 170 -2.16 5.15 9.45
N HIS A 171 -1.56 6.20 8.90
CA HIS A 171 -0.78 7.16 9.66
C HIS A 171 -1.42 8.53 9.57
N ASP A 172 -1.66 9.13 10.70
CA ASP A 172 -2.10 10.52 10.80
C ASP A 172 -0.92 11.48 10.66
N ALA A 173 -1.20 12.76 10.55
CA ALA A 173 -0.15 13.77 10.49
C ALA A 173 0.68 13.73 11.79
N GLY A 174 1.96 13.40 11.68
CA GLY A 174 2.88 13.27 12.80
C GLY A 174 3.35 11.85 13.10
N ASP A 175 2.69 10.83 12.57
CA ASP A 175 3.13 9.45 12.67
C ASP A 175 4.28 9.16 11.69
N TYR A 176 5.06 8.13 12.01
CA TYR A 176 6.15 7.67 11.13
C TYR A 176 5.58 6.72 10.07
N PRO A 177 5.55 7.12 8.79
CA PRO A 177 5.08 6.25 7.71
C PRO A 177 6.10 5.15 7.42
N ILE A 178 5.67 4.15 6.65
CA ILE A 178 6.62 3.20 6.06
C ILE A 178 7.34 3.89 4.90
N ILE A 179 8.67 3.85 4.93
CA ILE A 179 9.50 4.38 3.85
C ILE A 179 10.16 3.20 3.16
N LEU A 180 9.90 3.07 1.86
CA LEU A 180 10.47 2.04 1.02
C LEU A 180 11.65 2.62 0.24
N GLN A 181 12.83 2.11 0.51
CA GLN A 181 14.03 2.41 -0.26
C GLN A 181 14.04 1.63 -1.58
N GLN A 182 15.04 1.88 -2.41
CA GLN A 182 15.22 1.10 -3.64
C GLN A 182 15.28 -0.41 -3.34
N ASN A 183 14.57 -1.20 -4.13
CA ASN A 183 14.43 -2.64 -3.97
C ASN A 183 13.76 -3.05 -2.63
N GLU A 184 12.88 -2.22 -2.13
CA GLU A 184 11.95 -2.58 -1.07
C GLU A 184 10.52 -2.50 -1.58
N GLY A 185 9.59 -3.13 -0.85
CA GLY A 185 8.19 -3.13 -1.26
C GLY A 185 7.24 -3.57 -0.16
N LEU A 186 5.97 -3.52 -0.47
CA LEU A 186 4.88 -4.02 0.37
C LEU A 186 4.12 -5.12 -0.35
N LEU A 187 3.69 -6.10 0.41
CA LEU A 187 2.88 -7.22 -0.06
C LEU A 187 1.63 -7.34 0.80
N ILE A 188 0.50 -7.58 0.16
CA ILE A 188 -0.68 -8.09 0.85
C ILE A 188 -0.76 -9.58 0.55
N VAL A 189 -0.68 -10.37 1.61
CA VAL A 189 -0.67 -11.82 1.54
C VAL A 189 -1.85 -12.41 2.29
N ASN A 190 -2.27 -13.59 1.87
CA ASN A 190 -3.26 -14.39 2.57
C ASN A 190 -2.59 -15.12 3.74
N LEU A 191 -3.10 -14.93 4.96
CA LEU A 191 -2.53 -15.55 6.18
C LEU A 191 -3.19 -16.88 6.54
N THR A 192 -4.38 -17.14 6.01
CA THR A 192 -5.14 -18.38 6.24
C THR A 192 -5.47 -19.01 4.90
N ALA A 193 -5.23 -20.29 4.73
CA ALA A 193 -5.60 -20.97 3.49
C ALA A 193 -7.11 -20.89 3.24
N MET A 194 -7.50 -20.54 2.02
CA MET A 194 -8.90 -20.55 1.61
C MET A 194 -9.39 -21.99 1.50
N GLY A 195 -10.54 -22.27 2.10
CA GLY A 195 -11.17 -23.59 2.05
C GLY A 195 -11.74 -23.92 0.67
N ALA A 196 -12.23 -25.14 0.55
CA ALA A 196 -12.77 -25.65 -0.70
C ALA A 196 -14.08 -24.96 -1.12
N GLY A 197 -14.29 -24.85 -2.41
CA GLY A 197 -15.54 -24.47 -3.06
C GLY A 197 -15.81 -22.96 -3.08
N GLY A 198 -15.21 -22.19 -2.17
CA GLY A 198 -15.44 -20.76 -2.08
C GLY A 198 -14.50 -19.93 -2.94
N SER A 199 -14.95 -18.72 -3.21
CA SER A 199 -14.15 -17.70 -3.92
C SER A 199 -14.57 -16.29 -3.52
N GLY A 200 -13.73 -15.32 -3.81
CA GLY A 200 -14.02 -13.93 -3.52
C GLY A 200 -13.12 -12.95 -4.23
N ILE A 201 -13.42 -11.67 -4.02
CA ILE A 201 -12.68 -10.55 -4.57
C ILE A 201 -12.04 -9.79 -3.42
N THR A 202 -10.73 -9.56 -3.50
CA THR A 202 -10.00 -8.72 -2.56
C THR A 202 -9.89 -7.31 -3.14
N TYR A 203 -10.32 -6.33 -2.38
CA TYR A 203 -10.19 -4.91 -2.69
C TYR A 203 -9.01 -4.34 -1.92
N ILE A 204 -8.18 -3.57 -2.58
CA ILE A 204 -6.96 -3.02 -2.01
C ILE A 204 -6.85 -1.55 -2.37
N ALA A 205 -6.44 -0.74 -1.42
CA ALA A 205 -6.06 0.64 -1.66
C ALA A 205 -4.74 0.95 -0.97
N ALA A 206 -3.90 1.74 -1.62
CA ALA A 206 -2.69 2.28 -1.00
C ALA A 206 -2.54 3.77 -1.32
N GLU A 207 -2.11 4.54 -0.33
CA GLU A 207 -1.79 5.97 -0.47
C GLU A 207 -0.30 6.15 -0.20
N PHE A 208 0.38 6.80 -1.11
CA PHE A 208 1.83 6.91 -1.09
C PHE A 208 2.31 8.20 -1.76
N ALA A 209 3.57 8.52 -1.53
CA ALA A 209 4.28 9.59 -2.24
C ALA A 209 5.67 9.11 -2.65
N GLU A 210 6.08 9.45 -3.87
CA GLU A 210 7.47 9.35 -4.31
C GLU A 210 8.15 10.67 -3.97
N ALA A 211 9.31 10.62 -3.31
CA ALA A 211 10.07 11.79 -2.90
C ALA A 211 11.51 11.74 -3.40
N SER A 212 12.11 12.90 -3.67
CA SER A 212 13.51 12.97 -4.06
C SER A 212 14.45 12.76 -2.88
N ALA A 213 13.98 13.07 -1.67
CA ALA A 213 14.68 12.87 -0.40
C ALA A 213 13.66 12.79 0.74
N PHE A 214 14.11 12.18 1.85
CA PHE A 214 13.33 12.06 3.09
C PHE A 214 14.20 12.44 4.28
#